data_f0998d3ceca7a96ce6b3ca1e5da2ee9c
#
_entry.id   f0998d3ceca7a96ce6b3ca1e5da2ee9c
#
_cell.length_a   1.000
_cell.length_b   1.000
_cell.length_c   1.000
_cell.angle_alpha   90.00
_cell.angle_beta   90.00
_cell.angle_gamma   90.00
#
_symmetry.space_group_name_H-M   'P 1'
#
loop_
_entity.id
_entity.type
_entity.pdbx_description
1 polymer ?
#
loop_
_entity_poly.entity_id
_entity_poly.type
_entity_poly.pdbx_seq_one_letter_code
_entity_poly.pdbx_strand_id
1 'polypeptide(L)'
;MDQWKELLAYWQARHVEGRPPSRQDIDPAVDLPLMAANLLIADVVEEGYRYRLVGSAVVERHKQEMTGKLAGSSHFLERVRPQLLKSFDVVRDERTPRLLMTGSSEARDYATAATLVLPLVAPSGETEKLLIGVFFDRRYEAVDQVDFMDVSQPAI
;
A
#
# COMPACT_ATOMS: atom_id res chain seq x y z
N MET A 1 -3.76 -3.18 12.97
CA MET A 1 -4.31 -3.78 11.75
C MET A 1 -5.35 -2.88 11.08
N ASP A 2 -6.21 -2.24 11.84
CA ASP A 2 -7.28 -1.41 11.27
C ASP A 2 -6.86 0.00 10.87
N GLN A 3 -5.60 0.36 11.05
CA GLN A 3 -5.08 1.67 10.65
C GLN A 3 -5.26 1.95 9.15
N TRP A 4 -5.41 0.90 8.35
CA TRP A 4 -5.68 1.09 6.91
C TRP A 4 -6.98 1.88 6.67
N LYS A 5 -7.96 1.76 7.56
CA LYS A 5 -9.22 2.52 7.46
C LYS A 5 -8.97 4.01 7.64
N GLU A 6 -8.10 4.38 8.57
CA GLU A 6 -7.72 5.77 8.79
C GLU A 6 -6.95 6.34 7.59
N LEU A 7 -6.04 5.54 7.03
CA LEU A 7 -5.30 5.95 5.84
C LEU A 7 -6.24 6.13 4.64
N LEU A 8 -7.19 5.20 4.46
CA LEU A 8 -8.18 5.31 3.39
C LEU A 8 -9.03 6.57 3.55
N ALA A 9 -9.51 6.86 4.76
CA ALA A 9 -10.30 8.05 5.03
C ALA A 9 -9.49 9.34 4.77
N TYR A 10 -8.22 9.35 5.15
CA TYR A 10 -7.31 10.45 4.86
C TYR A 10 -7.20 10.71 3.36
N TRP A 11 -6.97 9.66 2.59
CA TRP A 11 -6.86 9.76 1.14
C TRP A 11 -8.17 10.22 0.50
N GLN A 12 -9.30 9.66 0.93
CA GLN A 12 -10.64 10.05 0.43
C GLN A 12 -10.94 11.53 0.70
N ALA A 13 -10.56 12.04 1.87
CA ALA A 13 -10.81 13.42 2.24
C ALA A 13 -9.99 14.43 1.41
N ARG A 14 -8.98 13.98 0.71
CA ARG A 14 -8.10 14.84 -0.08
C ARG A 14 -8.36 14.78 -1.57
N HIS A 15 -9.49 14.23 -1.97
CA HIS A 15 -9.94 14.30 -3.36
C HIS A 15 -10.20 15.75 -3.75
N VAL A 16 -9.82 16.10 -4.97
CA VAL A 16 -10.04 17.41 -5.54
C VAL A 16 -10.96 17.24 -6.74
N GLU A 17 -12.17 17.83 -6.68
CA GLU A 17 -13.17 17.74 -7.74
C GLU A 17 -13.46 16.29 -8.18
N GLY A 18 -13.57 15.39 -7.20
CA GLY A 18 -13.86 13.99 -7.47
C GLY A 18 -12.67 13.17 -7.96
N ARG A 19 -11.48 13.77 -8.01
CA ARG A 19 -10.26 13.09 -8.47
C ARG A 19 -9.42 12.67 -7.29
N PRO A 20 -8.72 11.53 -7.38
CA PRO A 20 -7.75 11.16 -6.38
C PRO A 20 -6.70 12.26 -6.17
N PRO A 21 -6.13 12.39 -4.97
CA PRO A 21 -5.13 13.41 -4.73
C PRO A 21 -3.84 13.15 -5.51
N SER A 22 -3.09 14.21 -5.75
CA SER A 22 -1.72 14.12 -6.24
C SER A 22 -0.76 13.98 -5.05
N ARG A 23 0.52 13.76 -5.34
CA ARG A 23 1.55 13.74 -4.29
C ARG A 23 1.60 15.06 -3.51
N GLN A 24 1.37 16.17 -4.19
CA GLN A 24 1.40 17.50 -3.57
C GLN A 24 0.23 17.75 -2.63
N ASP A 25 -0.88 17.04 -2.82
CA ASP A 25 -2.09 17.22 -2.00
C ASP A 25 -2.01 16.50 -0.67
N ILE A 26 -0.99 15.70 -0.44
CA ILE A 26 -0.84 14.92 0.77
C ILE A 26 0.52 15.13 1.43
N ASP A 27 0.55 15.05 2.75
CA ASP A 27 1.78 15.01 3.53
C ASP A 27 1.60 14.04 4.70
N PRO A 28 1.63 12.71 4.43
CA PRO A 28 1.32 11.72 5.45
C PRO A 28 2.27 11.76 6.64
N ALA A 29 3.53 12.13 6.43
CA ALA A 29 4.50 12.21 7.51
C ALA A 29 4.11 13.26 8.56
N VAL A 30 3.51 14.36 8.12
CA VAL A 30 3.02 15.42 8.98
C VAL A 30 1.61 15.13 9.49
N ASP A 31 0.73 14.69 8.59
CA ASP A 31 -0.69 14.53 8.89
C ASP A 31 -1.00 13.24 9.66
N LEU A 32 -0.19 12.20 9.46
CA LEU A 32 -0.38 10.87 10.05
C LEU A 32 0.91 10.37 10.71
N PRO A 33 1.44 11.12 11.68
CA PRO A 33 2.77 10.79 12.23
C PRO A 33 2.83 9.43 12.92
N LEU A 34 1.70 8.94 13.46
CA LEU A 34 1.69 7.65 14.16
C LEU A 34 1.75 6.45 13.22
N MET A 35 1.46 6.63 11.95
CA MET A 35 1.54 5.54 10.98
C MET A 35 2.62 5.76 9.90
N ALA A 36 3.34 6.87 9.96
CA ALA A 36 4.34 7.21 8.93
C ALA A 36 5.37 6.10 8.74
N ALA A 37 5.75 5.41 9.79
CA ALA A 37 6.71 4.30 9.73
C ALA A 37 6.21 3.09 8.92
N ASN A 38 4.91 3.02 8.66
CA ASN A 38 4.26 1.93 7.92
C ASN A 38 3.95 2.29 6.47
N LEU A 39 4.34 3.47 6.01
CA LEU A 39 3.96 3.97 4.69
C LEU A 39 5.09 3.84 3.69
N LEU A 40 4.70 3.57 2.45
CA LEU A 40 5.60 3.57 1.30
C LEU A 40 5.01 4.46 0.23
N ILE A 41 5.86 5.09 -0.56
CA ILE A 41 5.47 5.76 -1.79
C ILE A 41 6.32 5.18 -2.91
N ALA A 42 5.65 4.77 -3.98
CA ALA A 42 6.29 4.22 -5.17
C ALA A 42 5.95 5.06 -6.39
N ASP A 43 6.96 5.33 -7.21
CA ASP A 43 6.74 5.95 -8.52
C ASP A 43 6.29 4.89 -9.51
N VAL A 44 5.32 5.23 -10.36
CA VAL A 44 4.98 4.44 -11.53
C VAL A 44 6.00 4.77 -12.61
N VAL A 45 6.81 3.78 -12.99
CA VAL A 45 7.86 3.92 -13.98
C VAL A 45 7.67 2.91 -15.11
N GLU A 46 8.42 3.05 -16.20
CA GLU A 46 8.29 2.15 -17.34
C GLU A 46 8.55 0.68 -16.94
N GLU A 47 9.52 0.46 -16.05
CA GLU A 47 9.91 -0.87 -15.59
C GLU A 47 8.94 -1.45 -14.53
N GLY A 48 7.99 -0.65 -14.03
CA GLY A 48 7.06 -1.07 -12.98
C GLY A 48 6.87 -0.01 -11.91
N TYR A 49 7.30 -0.31 -10.69
CA TYR A 49 7.12 0.57 -9.55
C TYR A 49 8.43 0.70 -8.78
N ARG A 50 8.90 1.92 -8.60
CA ARG A 50 10.16 2.17 -7.88
C ARG A 50 9.84 2.80 -6.54
N TYR A 51 10.26 2.16 -5.46
CA TYR A 51 10.06 2.71 -4.12
C TYR A 51 10.90 3.97 -3.93
N ARG A 52 10.25 5.06 -3.54
CA ARG A 52 10.92 6.34 -3.25
C ARG A 52 10.98 6.65 -1.77
N LEU A 53 9.99 6.16 -1.02
CA LEU A 53 9.94 6.31 0.41
C LEU A 53 9.48 4.97 0.99
N VAL A 54 10.20 4.50 2.01
CA VAL A 54 9.85 3.26 2.71
C VAL A 54 9.94 3.53 4.18
N GLY A 55 8.83 3.34 4.89
CA GLY A 55 8.76 3.57 6.32
C GLY A 55 9.67 2.62 7.12
N SER A 56 10.16 3.11 8.24
CA SER A 56 11.13 2.37 9.07
C SER A 56 10.58 1.05 9.62
N ALA A 57 9.30 0.97 9.91
CA ALA A 57 8.69 -0.26 10.40
C ALA A 57 8.68 -1.36 9.32
N VAL A 58 8.52 -0.97 8.06
CA VAL A 58 8.57 -1.89 6.93
C VAL A 58 10.00 -2.40 6.72
N VAL A 59 10.97 -1.50 6.75
CA VAL A 59 12.39 -1.86 6.65
C VAL A 59 12.78 -2.83 7.77
N GLU A 60 12.39 -2.52 8.99
CA GLU A 60 12.73 -3.36 10.15
C GLU A 60 12.11 -4.75 10.04
N ARG A 61 10.83 -4.83 9.67
CA ARG A 61 10.15 -6.12 9.57
C ARG A 61 10.80 -7.03 8.52
N HIS A 62 11.20 -6.47 7.40
CA HIS A 62 11.76 -7.25 6.29
C HIS A 62 13.28 -7.30 6.27
N LYS A 63 13.92 -6.59 7.22
CA LYS A 63 15.39 -6.54 7.34
C LYS A 63 16.06 -6.16 6.03
N GLN A 64 15.40 -5.27 5.27
CA GLN A 64 15.89 -4.89 3.96
C GLN A 64 15.52 -3.45 3.65
N GLU A 65 16.49 -2.68 3.16
CA GLU A 65 16.25 -1.33 2.64
C GLU A 65 15.80 -1.46 1.19
N MET A 66 14.62 -0.93 0.88
CA MET A 66 14.02 -1.05 -0.45
C MET A 66 13.96 0.27 -1.21
N THR A 67 14.34 1.38 -0.58
CA THR A 67 14.29 2.69 -1.24
C THR A 67 15.16 2.69 -2.50
N GLY A 68 14.59 3.12 -3.61
CA GLY A 68 15.26 3.14 -4.91
C GLY A 68 15.16 1.85 -5.69
N LYS A 69 14.64 0.78 -5.10
CA LYS A 69 14.51 -0.53 -5.77
C LYS A 69 13.15 -0.68 -6.42
N LEU A 70 13.11 -1.48 -7.48
CA LEU A 70 11.85 -1.84 -8.12
C LEU A 70 11.07 -2.84 -7.26
N ALA A 71 9.76 -2.68 -7.20
CA ALA A 71 8.89 -3.64 -6.55
C ALA A 71 9.04 -5.00 -7.24
N GLY A 72 9.18 -6.04 -6.43
CA GLY A 72 9.37 -7.39 -6.95
C GLY A 72 10.83 -7.79 -7.19
N SER A 73 11.78 -6.88 -7.03
CA SER A 73 13.21 -7.18 -7.26
C SER A 73 13.89 -7.83 -6.05
N SER A 74 13.20 -7.90 -4.92
CA SER A 74 13.75 -8.43 -3.67
C SER A 74 12.96 -9.64 -3.20
N HIS A 75 13.46 -10.32 -2.15
CA HIS A 75 12.74 -11.43 -1.52
C HIS A 75 11.56 -10.97 -0.66
N PHE A 76 11.30 -9.66 -0.63
CA PHE A 76 10.19 -9.07 0.10
C PHE A 76 8.87 -9.66 -0.38
N LEU A 77 8.14 -10.32 0.51
CA LEU A 77 6.85 -10.95 0.21
C LEU A 77 6.90 -11.84 -1.03
N GLU A 78 7.97 -12.62 -1.22
CA GLU A 78 8.16 -13.44 -2.41
C GLU A 78 6.95 -14.33 -2.72
N ARG A 79 6.32 -14.92 -1.70
CA ARG A 79 5.17 -15.80 -1.88
C ARG A 79 3.93 -15.08 -2.40
N VAL A 80 3.78 -13.81 -2.07
CA VAL A 80 2.60 -13.01 -2.44
C VAL A 80 2.94 -11.96 -3.49
N ARG A 81 4.16 -11.98 -4.01
CA ARG A 81 4.62 -11.01 -5.01
C ARG A 81 3.70 -10.88 -6.23
N PRO A 82 3.24 -11.98 -6.84
CA PRO A 82 2.35 -11.85 -8.00
C PRO A 82 1.06 -11.12 -7.65
N GLN A 83 0.46 -11.39 -6.50
CA GLN A 83 -0.75 -10.74 -6.06
C GLN A 83 -0.49 -9.26 -5.70
N LEU A 84 0.64 -8.98 -5.08
CA LEU A 84 1.03 -7.61 -4.74
C LEU A 84 1.19 -6.76 -6.01
N LEU A 85 1.95 -7.25 -6.99
CA LEU A 85 2.19 -6.54 -8.24
C LEU A 85 0.90 -6.39 -9.03
N LYS A 86 0.04 -7.40 -9.04
CA LYS A 86 -1.27 -7.32 -9.67
C LYS A 86 -2.12 -6.22 -9.02
N SER A 87 -2.08 -6.10 -7.69
CA SER A 87 -2.82 -5.05 -7.01
C SER A 87 -2.32 -3.66 -7.40
N PHE A 88 -1.01 -3.50 -7.55
CA PHE A 88 -0.43 -2.24 -8.01
C PHE A 88 -0.93 -1.90 -9.41
N ASP A 89 -0.96 -2.88 -10.32
CA ASP A 89 -1.42 -2.67 -11.69
C ASP A 89 -2.90 -2.28 -11.73
N VAL A 90 -3.74 -2.94 -10.94
CA VAL A 90 -5.16 -2.62 -10.86
C VAL A 90 -5.38 -1.20 -10.33
N VAL A 91 -4.69 -0.83 -9.26
CA VAL A 91 -4.80 0.51 -8.68
C VAL A 91 -4.32 1.57 -9.67
N ARG A 92 -3.21 1.30 -10.37
CA ARG A 92 -2.70 2.21 -11.40
C ARG A 92 -3.73 2.43 -12.51
N ASP A 93 -4.31 1.35 -13.03
CA ASP A 93 -5.14 1.39 -14.22
C ASP A 93 -6.57 1.82 -13.92
N GLU A 94 -7.14 1.34 -12.85
CA GLU A 94 -8.53 1.63 -12.47
C GLU A 94 -8.67 2.86 -11.56
N ARG A 95 -7.58 3.34 -10.98
CA ARG A 95 -7.55 4.49 -10.05
C ARG A 95 -8.46 4.29 -8.86
N THR A 96 -8.55 3.07 -8.37
CA THR A 96 -9.36 2.70 -7.22
C THR A 96 -8.51 2.02 -6.17
N PRO A 97 -8.79 2.24 -4.88
CA PRO A 97 -8.01 1.63 -3.82
C PRO A 97 -8.23 0.12 -3.75
N ARG A 98 -7.19 -0.59 -3.35
CA ARG A 98 -7.24 -2.03 -3.10
C ARG A 98 -6.61 -2.34 -1.75
N LEU A 99 -7.18 -3.32 -1.07
CA LEU A 99 -6.67 -3.82 0.19
C LEU A 99 -6.29 -5.29 0.03
N LEU A 100 -5.04 -5.62 0.37
CA LEU A 100 -4.59 -7.00 0.45
C LEU A 100 -4.52 -7.38 1.91
N MET A 101 -5.25 -8.43 2.27
CA MET A 101 -5.11 -9.06 3.57
C MET A 101 -4.26 -10.30 3.40
N THR A 102 -3.11 -10.35 4.05
CA THR A 102 -2.19 -11.49 3.97
C THR A 102 -2.19 -12.21 5.31
N GLY A 103 -2.19 -13.53 5.28
CA GLY A 103 -2.28 -14.32 6.49
C GLY A 103 -1.73 -15.72 6.35
N SER A 104 -2.00 -16.54 7.34
CA SER A 104 -1.61 -17.93 7.38
C SER A 104 -2.84 -18.81 7.52
N SER A 105 -2.85 -19.93 6.77
CA SER A 105 -3.90 -20.94 6.89
C SER A 105 -3.90 -21.64 8.24
N GLU A 106 -2.79 -21.62 8.96
CA GLU A 106 -2.67 -22.22 10.28
C GLU A 106 -3.22 -21.30 11.39
N ALA A 107 -3.26 -20.01 11.15
CA ALA A 107 -3.81 -19.07 12.10
C ALA A 107 -5.31 -18.94 11.86
N ARG A 108 -6.11 -19.45 12.79
CA ARG A 108 -7.55 -19.22 12.75
C ARG A 108 -7.79 -17.72 12.81
N ASP A 109 -8.44 -17.16 11.82
CA ASP A 109 -9.02 -15.81 11.83
C ASP A 109 -8.10 -14.66 11.42
N TYR A 110 -6.85 -14.85 10.95
CA TYR A 110 -6.05 -13.67 10.79
C TYR A 110 -5.26 -13.46 9.56
N ALA A 111 -5.52 -12.31 9.00
CA ALA A 111 -4.53 -11.58 8.25
C ALA A 111 -3.36 -11.20 9.17
N THR A 112 -2.14 -11.49 8.76
CA THR A 112 -0.94 -11.06 9.47
C THR A 112 -0.53 -9.67 9.04
N ALA A 113 -1.00 -9.22 7.90
CA ALA A 113 -0.80 -7.86 7.41
C ALA A 113 -1.98 -7.39 6.58
N ALA A 114 -2.23 -6.09 6.66
CA ALA A 114 -3.16 -5.39 5.78
C ALA A 114 -2.32 -4.40 4.96
N THR A 115 -2.35 -4.54 3.64
CA THR A 115 -1.65 -3.66 2.72
C THR A 115 -2.67 -2.90 1.89
N LEU A 116 -2.76 -1.59 2.13
CA LEU A 116 -3.65 -0.71 1.41
C LEU A 116 -2.86 0.00 0.31
N VAL A 117 -3.34 -0.08 -0.92
CA VAL A 117 -2.71 0.53 -2.10
C VAL A 117 -3.63 1.60 -2.65
N LEU A 118 -3.14 2.82 -2.73
CA LEU A 118 -3.91 4.00 -3.11
C LEU A 118 -3.24 4.73 -4.28
N PRO A 119 -4.01 5.17 -5.28
CA PRO A 119 -3.44 5.90 -6.40
C PRO A 119 -3.23 7.38 -6.04
N LEU A 120 -2.14 7.93 -6.53
CA LEU A 120 -1.87 9.37 -6.56
C LEU A 120 -1.76 9.77 -8.02
N VAL A 121 -2.55 10.75 -8.44
CA VAL A 121 -2.67 11.08 -9.85
C VAL A 121 -1.93 12.36 -10.20
N ALA A 122 -1.45 12.43 -11.44
CA ALA A 122 -0.90 13.63 -12.03
C ALA A 122 -2.02 14.58 -12.48
N PRO A 123 -1.71 15.83 -12.85
CA PRO A 123 -2.72 16.74 -13.41
C PRO A 123 -3.45 16.17 -14.63
N SER A 124 -2.79 15.28 -15.39
CA SER A 124 -3.41 14.59 -16.52
C SER A 124 -4.51 13.61 -16.10
N GLY A 125 -4.57 13.25 -14.81
CA GLY A 125 -5.48 12.23 -14.29
C GLY A 125 -4.92 10.83 -14.30
N GLU A 126 -3.72 10.63 -14.86
CA GLU A 126 -3.07 9.32 -14.83
C GLU A 126 -2.41 9.07 -13.48
N THR A 127 -2.40 7.81 -13.06
CA THR A 127 -1.71 7.42 -11.83
C THR A 127 -0.21 7.61 -11.99
N GLU A 128 0.36 8.46 -11.16
CA GLU A 128 1.79 8.80 -11.19
C GLU A 128 2.56 8.10 -10.10
N LYS A 129 1.92 7.90 -8.95
CA LYS A 129 2.52 7.26 -7.79
C LYS A 129 1.49 6.41 -7.07
N LEU A 130 1.97 5.52 -6.21
CA LEU A 130 1.15 4.75 -5.29
C LEU A 130 1.53 5.13 -3.86
N LEU A 131 0.51 5.38 -3.04
CA LEU A 131 0.66 5.48 -1.59
C LEU A 131 0.26 4.13 -1.00
N ILE A 132 1.16 3.53 -0.25
CA ILE A 132 0.98 2.17 0.26
C ILE A 132 1.13 2.19 1.77
N GLY A 133 0.16 1.62 2.48
CA GLY A 133 0.27 1.42 3.92
C GLY A 133 0.34 -0.07 4.21
N VAL A 134 1.33 -0.48 5.01
CA VAL A 134 1.51 -1.88 5.41
C VAL A 134 1.40 -1.95 6.92
N PHE A 135 0.33 -2.58 7.39
CA PHE A 135 0.02 -2.72 8.81
C PHE A 135 0.02 -4.20 9.16
N PHE A 136 0.82 -4.59 10.13
CA PHE A 136 1.06 -6.00 10.40
C PHE A 136 0.99 -6.31 11.90
N ASP A 137 0.62 -7.58 12.18
CA ASP A 137 0.63 -8.11 13.53
C ASP A 137 2.02 -8.68 13.82
N ARG A 138 2.62 -8.22 14.90
CA ARG A 138 3.98 -8.63 15.30
C ARG A 138 4.09 -10.10 15.70
N ARG A 139 2.96 -10.75 15.97
CA ARG A 139 2.94 -12.13 16.49
C ARG A 139 3.07 -13.18 15.41
N TYR A 140 3.09 -12.78 14.14
CA TYR A 140 3.03 -13.76 13.06
C TYR A 140 3.96 -13.44 11.90
N GLU A 141 4.62 -14.49 11.38
CA GLU A 141 5.67 -14.34 10.37
C GLU A 141 5.40 -15.07 9.04
N ALA A 142 4.58 -16.10 9.03
CA ALA A 142 4.31 -16.86 7.81
C ALA A 142 3.11 -16.31 7.04
N VAL A 143 3.25 -16.20 5.74
CA VAL A 143 2.21 -15.71 4.85
C VAL A 143 1.96 -16.74 3.76
N ASP A 144 0.76 -17.29 3.70
CA ASP A 144 0.37 -18.27 2.68
C ASP A 144 -1.02 -18.01 2.08
N GLN A 145 -1.71 -16.98 2.56
CA GLN A 145 -3.01 -16.58 2.03
C GLN A 145 -3.04 -15.10 1.71
N VAL A 146 -3.69 -14.74 0.61
CA VAL A 146 -3.89 -13.36 0.22
C VAL A 146 -5.34 -13.18 -0.22
N ASP A 147 -6.05 -12.29 0.46
CA ASP A 147 -7.35 -11.81 0.05
C ASP A 147 -7.21 -10.40 -0.53
N PHE A 148 -7.78 -10.20 -1.69
CA PHE A 148 -7.66 -8.96 -2.45
C PHE A 148 -9.04 -8.31 -2.57
N MET A 149 -9.18 -7.11 -2.03
CA MET A 149 -10.48 -6.45 -1.94
C MET A 149 -10.49 -5.06 -2.54
N ASP A 150 -11.59 -4.75 -3.24
CA ASP A 150 -11.90 -3.38 -3.64
C ASP A 150 -12.49 -2.65 -2.42
N VAL A 151 -11.84 -1.58 -2.00
CA VAL A 151 -12.29 -0.75 -0.87
C VAL A 151 -12.65 0.65 -1.33
N SER A 152 -12.98 0.82 -2.62
CA SER A 152 -13.37 2.12 -3.18
C SER A 152 -14.71 2.61 -2.65
N GLN A 153 -15.58 1.69 -2.21
CA GLN A 153 -16.88 2.04 -1.64
C GLN A 153 -16.78 2.03 -0.12
N PRO A 154 -17.39 3.01 0.57
CA PRO A 154 -17.44 2.95 2.02
C PRO A 154 -18.24 1.72 2.45
N ALA A 155 -17.76 1.06 3.49
CA ALA A 155 -18.50 -0.02 4.11
C ALA A 155 -19.78 0.57 4.70
N ILE A 156 -20.91 0.05 4.27
CA ILE A 156 -22.22 0.44 4.79
C ILE A 156 -22.52 -0.39 6.02
#